data_6907562c956c9fcac5ee8909a14bd288
#
_entry.id   6907562c956c9fcac5ee8909a14bd288
#
_cell.length_a   1.000
_cell.length_b   1.000
_cell.length_c   1.000
_cell.angle_alpha   90.00
_cell.angle_beta   90.00
_cell.angle_gamma   90.00
#
_symmetry.space_group_name_H-M   'P 1'
#
loop_
_entity.id
_entity.type
_entity.pdbx_description
1 polymer ?
#
loop_
_entity_poly.entity_id
_entity_poly.type
_entity_poly.pdbx_seq_one_letter_code
_entity_poly.pdbx_strand_id
1 'polypeptide(L)'
;NRVGMFFGDTSGEGFVVNKNGGNGSNWRSNVLAFSSDTELTDGLKIDSMLLDADGKALEVCAGGKTNPEVYQTSIPTSAIRAGKTDCVHIMNIYDWGAPHGRWLTNFSSVYTSNDDGRTWERREEVTFSPDSHFSQVAYAKRDGWIYMLGTQAGRGDAAYLARFLEKDLLDMKAYEYWNGESKEWIRGNEAAATPVLRGPVGEASLIWHKKFERWILTYNYDPNHDETPLTKRHAILYCTSKDLVQWSEPKVLAEADRYPALYCAYIHPLKDNDDQLWFIMSMWGPYNAFLMCADMKLE
;
A
#
# COMPACT_ATOMS: atom_id res chain seq x y z
N ASN A 1 -13.52 -1.63 17.85
CA ASN A 1 -12.44 -1.69 16.82
C ASN A 1 -12.93 -0.96 15.59
N ARG A 2 -12.10 -0.13 14.99
CA ARG A 2 -12.36 0.48 13.69
C ARG A 2 -11.11 0.40 12.81
N VAL A 3 -11.32 0.39 11.50
CA VAL A 3 -10.25 0.43 10.49
C VAL A 3 -10.14 1.85 9.97
N GLY A 4 -8.93 2.40 9.95
CA GLY A 4 -8.60 3.61 9.20
C GLY A 4 -8.23 3.22 7.77
N MET A 5 -8.84 3.87 6.79
CA MET A 5 -8.61 3.65 5.38
C MET A 5 -8.11 4.93 4.74
N PHE A 6 -6.85 4.90 4.31
CA PHE A 6 -6.29 5.97 3.51
C PHE A 6 -6.65 5.76 2.03
N PHE A 7 -7.04 6.84 1.39
CA PHE A 7 -7.19 6.90 -0.06
C PHE A 7 -6.19 7.93 -0.60
N GLY A 8 -5.62 7.66 -1.76
CA GLY A 8 -4.78 8.59 -2.52
C GLY A 8 -5.61 9.69 -3.16
N ASP A 9 -5.23 10.16 -4.31
CA ASP A 9 -5.92 11.23 -5.02
C ASP A 9 -7.43 11.06 -5.00
N THR A 10 -8.10 11.97 -4.32
CA THR A 10 -9.55 11.93 -4.10
C THR A 10 -10.16 13.27 -4.48
N SER A 11 -11.23 13.24 -5.24
CA SER A 11 -12.03 14.41 -5.63
C SER A 11 -13.41 14.37 -5.00
N GLY A 12 -13.96 15.55 -4.72
CA GLY A 12 -15.28 15.70 -4.13
C GLY A 12 -16.38 15.98 -5.15
N GLU A 13 -17.33 16.84 -4.77
CA GLU A 13 -18.52 17.14 -5.54
C GLU A 13 -18.23 17.57 -6.97
N GLY A 14 -19.07 17.12 -7.90
CA GLY A 14 -18.94 17.43 -9.32
C GLY A 14 -17.86 16.62 -10.03
N PHE A 15 -17.39 15.51 -9.44
CA PHE A 15 -16.42 14.66 -10.08
C PHE A 15 -16.92 14.12 -11.42
N VAL A 16 -16.11 14.29 -12.46
CA VAL A 16 -16.34 13.77 -13.82
C VAL A 16 -15.12 13.01 -14.29
N VAL A 17 -15.32 11.75 -14.65
CA VAL A 17 -14.26 10.90 -15.21
C VAL A 17 -13.79 11.45 -16.56
N ASN A 18 -12.49 11.45 -16.78
CA ASN A 18 -11.86 11.79 -18.05
C ASN A 18 -10.66 10.87 -18.33
N LYS A 19 -9.96 11.09 -19.46
CA LYS A 19 -8.78 10.27 -19.84
C LYS A 19 -7.59 10.34 -18.87
N ASN A 20 -7.58 11.30 -17.95
CA ASN A 20 -6.53 11.50 -16.93
C ASN A 20 -7.00 11.11 -15.53
N GLY A 21 -8.01 10.24 -15.40
CA GLY A 21 -8.62 9.83 -14.14
C GLY A 21 -9.92 10.59 -13.86
N GLY A 22 -9.89 11.89 -13.79
CA GLY A 22 -11.07 12.73 -13.63
C GLY A 22 -10.77 14.12 -13.08
N ASN A 23 -11.80 14.95 -13.07
CA ASN A 23 -11.79 16.27 -12.45
C ASN A 23 -12.99 16.40 -11.53
N GLY A 24 -12.78 17.02 -10.38
CA GLY A 24 -13.83 17.34 -9.41
C GLY A 24 -13.39 18.50 -8.51
N SER A 25 -14.33 19.04 -7.75
CA SER A 25 -13.98 19.99 -6.71
C SER A 25 -13.27 19.30 -5.55
N ASN A 26 -12.57 20.10 -4.73
CA ASN A 26 -11.97 19.61 -3.47
C ASN A 26 -11.05 18.40 -3.63
N TRP A 27 -10.23 18.40 -4.68
CA TRP A 27 -9.18 17.40 -4.81
C TRP A 27 -8.21 17.45 -3.61
N ARG A 28 -7.83 16.26 -3.14
CA ARG A 28 -6.84 16.02 -2.06
C ARG A 28 -5.90 14.91 -2.50
N SER A 29 -4.61 15.03 -2.22
CA SER A 29 -3.62 13.98 -2.45
C SER A 29 -3.88 12.73 -1.62
N ASN A 30 -4.44 12.91 -0.45
CA ASN A 30 -4.78 11.82 0.46
C ASN A 30 -5.90 12.24 1.42
N VAL A 31 -6.73 11.27 1.78
CA VAL A 31 -7.79 11.43 2.77
C VAL A 31 -7.85 10.20 3.66
N LEU A 32 -8.43 10.32 4.85
CA LEU A 32 -8.61 9.24 5.80
C LEU A 32 -10.07 9.08 6.17
N ALA A 33 -10.61 7.89 5.90
CA ALA A 33 -11.92 7.45 6.32
C ALA A 33 -11.83 6.36 7.39
N PHE A 34 -12.92 6.14 8.10
CA PHE A 34 -13.01 5.13 9.16
C PHE A 34 -14.23 4.25 8.96
N SER A 35 -14.06 2.97 9.26
CA SER A 35 -15.12 1.98 9.26
C SER A 35 -15.02 1.09 10.49
N SER A 36 -16.13 0.83 11.15
CA SER A 36 -16.30 -0.20 12.18
C SER A 36 -16.99 -1.45 11.64
N ASP A 37 -17.26 -1.48 10.33
CA ASP A 37 -17.98 -2.55 9.68
C ASP A 37 -17.20 -3.86 9.71
N THR A 38 -17.84 -4.92 10.17
CA THR A 38 -17.32 -6.28 10.20
C THR A 38 -18.15 -7.24 9.33
N GLU A 39 -19.33 -6.78 8.84
CA GLU A 39 -20.17 -7.55 7.95
C GLU A 39 -20.07 -6.97 6.54
N LEU A 40 -19.25 -7.61 5.70
CA LEU A 40 -18.90 -7.10 4.38
C LEU A 40 -19.76 -7.67 3.24
N THR A 41 -20.67 -8.58 3.52
CA THR A 41 -21.49 -9.23 2.48
C THR A 41 -22.53 -8.29 1.87
N ASP A 42 -22.92 -7.25 2.58
CA ASP A 42 -23.83 -6.18 2.10
C ASP A 42 -23.10 -4.90 1.65
N GLY A 43 -21.77 -4.98 1.54
CA GLY A 43 -20.89 -3.86 1.18
C GLY A 43 -20.10 -3.33 2.38
N LEU A 44 -19.19 -2.38 2.13
CA LEU A 44 -18.38 -1.74 3.16
C LEU A 44 -19.00 -0.38 3.52
N LYS A 45 -19.37 -0.19 4.78
CA LYS A 45 -19.91 1.06 5.31
C LYS A 45 -18.81 1.96 5.85
N ILE A 46 -18.77 3.19 5.38
CA ILE A 46 -17.90 4.24 5.90
C ILE A 46 -18.65 5.00 6.99
N ASP A 47 -18.12 4.98 8.22
CA ASP A 47 -18.77 5.66 9.36
C ASP A 47 -18.48 7.17 9.37
N SER A 48 -17.25 7.54 9.01
CA SER A 48 -16.79 8.93 9.05
C SER A 48 -15.53 9.15 8.23
N MET A 49 -15.22 10.43 7.99
CA MET A 49 -13.94 10.87 7.39
C MET A 49 -13.36 12.00 8.24
N LEU A 50 -12.04 12.23 8.12
CA LEU A 50 -11.47 13.48 8.63
C LEU A 50 -11.89 14.63 7.72
N LEU A 51 -12.41 15.69 8.35
CA LEU A 51 -12.90 16.89 7.67
C LEU A 51 -12.09 18.11 8.10
N ASP A 52 -11.96 19.06 7.18
CA ASP A 52 -11.44 20.39 7.46
C ASP A 52 -12.53 21.29 8.11
N ALA A 53 -12.17 22.53 8.40
CA ALA A 53 -13.08 23.50 9.05
C ALA A 53 -14.34 23.82 8.21
N ASP A 54 -14.29 23.60 6.90
CA ASP A 54 -15.39 23.82 5.98
C ASP A 54 -16.28 22.58 5.81
N GLY A 55 -16.01 21.51 6.56
CA GLY A 55 -16.73 20.24 6.47
C GLY A 55 -16.39 19.41 5.22
N LYS A 56 -15.26 19.68 4.56
CA LYS A 56 -14.77 18.95 3.40
C LYS A 56 -13.66 17.99 3.81
N ALA A 57 -13.38 16.98 2.97
CA ALA A 57 -12.30 16.04 3.25
C ALA A 57 -10.96 16.76 3.49
N LEU A 58 -10.32 16.43 4.62
CA LEU A 58 -9.01 16.96 4.99
C LEU A 58 -7.92 16.26 4.18
N GLU A 59 -6.96 17.03 3.61
CA GLU A 59 -5.68 16.45 3.20
C GLU A 59 -4.85 16.15 4.46
N VAL A 60 -4.71 14.86 4.78
CA VAL A 60 -4.22 14.41 6.09
C VAL A 60 -2.71 14.57 6.22
N CYS A 61 -1.99 14.19 5.16
CA CYS A 61 -0.55 14.32 5.05
C CYS A 61 -0.22 15.36 3.99
N ALA A 62 0.79 16.18 4.25
CA ALA A 62 1.19 17.25 3.32
C ALA A 62 1.35 16.72 1.89
N GLY A 63 0.70 17.36 0.95
CA GLY A 63 0.63 16.91 -0.44
C GLY A 63 0.40 18.06 -1.42
N GLY A 64 -0.03 17.73 -2.63
CA GLY A 64 -0.17 18.69 -3.71
C GLY A 64 -1.21 19.79 -3.45
N LYS A 65 -2.17 19.58 -2.57
CA LYS A 65 -3.13 20.61 -2.18
C LYS A 65 -2.53 21.62 -1.20
N THR A 66 -1.80 21.13 -0.19
CA THR A 66 -1.23 21.98 0.87
C THR A 66 0.13 22.55 0.49
N ASN A 67 0.87 21.89 -0.39
CA ASN A 67 2.20 22.32 -0.84
C ASN A 67 2.45 21.99 -2.33
N PRO A 68 1.74 22.65 -3.26
CA PRO A 68 1.78 22.34 -4.70
C PRO A 68 3.12 22.63 -5.36
N GLU A 69 3.97 23.47 -4.76
CA GLU A 69 5.30 23.77 -5.29
C GLU A 69 6.30 22.64 -5.07
N VAL A 70 6.04 21.76 -4.09
CA VAL A 70 6.93 20.65 -3.72
C VAL A 70 6.40 19.32 -4.24
N TYR A 71 5.09 19.12 -4.21
CA TYR A 71 4.47 17.85 -4.53
C TYR A 71 3.45 17.99 -5.65
N GLN A 72 3.48 17.08 -6.62
CA GLN A 72 2.33 16.87 -7.48
C GLN A 72 1.23 16.16 -6.68
N THR A 73 1.60 15.10 -5.94
CA THR A 73 0.72 14.40 -5.02
C THR A 73 1.51 13.67 -3.93
N SER A 74 0.81 13.22 -2.88
CA SER A 74 1.36 12.42 -1.77
C SER A 74 0.48 11.21 -1.53
N ILE A 75 0.95 10.06 -1.99
CA ILE A 75 0.16 8.83 -2.03
C ILE A 75 0.45 7.94 -0.83
N PRO A 76 -0.57 7.58 -0.02
CA PRO A 76 -0.43 6.57 1.02
C PRO A 76 -0.25 5.19 0.39
N THR A 77 0.78 4.47 0.81
CA THR A 77 1.08 3.13 0.27
C THR A 77 0.72 2.04 1.25
N SER A 78 0.89 2.27 2.55
CA SER A 78 0.48 1.34 3.59
C SER A 78 0.32 2.05 4.93
N ALA A 79 -0.54 1.53 5.79
CA ALA A 79 -0.70 2.01 7.16
C ALA A 79 -0.68 0.86 8.16
N ILE A 80 -0.20 1.12 9.38
CA ILE A 80 -0.14 0.12 10.44
C ILE A 80 -0.18 0.80 11.81
N ARG A 81 -0.67 0.08 12.83
CA ARG A 81 -0.59 0.51 14.23
C ARG A 81 0.56 -0.20 14.92
N ALA A 82 1.53 0.57 15.43
CA ALA A 82 2.65 0.13 16.25
C ALA A 82 2.42 0.52 17.70
N GLY A 83 2.12 -0.43 18.58
CA GLY A 83 1.71 -0.14 19.95
C GLY A 83 0.47 0.76 20.01
N LYS A 84 0.66 2.02 20.43
CA LYS A 84 -0.41 3.04 20.48
C LYS A 84 -0.32 4.07 19.36
N THR A 85 0.70 3.99 18.51
CA THR A 85 0.96 4.95 17.43
C THR A 85 0.42 4.42 16.11
N ASP A 86 -0.46 5.16 15.46
CA ASP A 86 -0.84 4.91 14.08
C ASP A 86 0.22 5.47 13.15
N CYS A 87 0.54 4.73 12.10
CA CYS A 87 1.58 5.05 11.15
C CYS A 87 1.05 4.88 9.73
N VAL A 88 1.37 5.82 8.85
CA VAL A 88 1.15 5.71 7.41
C VAL A 88 2.42 6.05 6.65
N HIS A 89 2.75 5.23 5.67
CA HIS A 89 3.84 5.46 4.73
C HIS A 89 3.31 6.24 3.53
N ILE A 90 3.93 7.36 3.24
CA ILE A 90 3.54 8.30 2.19
C ILE A 90 4.65 8.38 1.16
N MET A 91 4.32 8.12 -0.08
CA MET A 91 5.18 8.33 -1.24
C MET A 91 4.91 9.73 -1.83
N ASN A 92 5.92 10.59 -1.84
CA ASN A 92 5.80 11.95 -2.34
C ASN A 92 6.22 12.02 -3.81
N ILE A 93 5.24 12.18 -4.69
CA ILE A 93 5.43 12.17 -6.13
C ILE A 93 5.53 13.62 -6.62
N TYR A 94 6.55 13.92 -7.43
CA TYR A 94 6.66 15.19 -8.14
C TYR A 94 6.41 15.04 -9.66
N ASP A 95 6.50 13.81 -10.20
CA ASP A 95 6.15 13.51 -11.59
C ASP A 95 5.71 12.05 -11.71
N TRP A 96 4.62 11.80 -12.44
CA TRP A 96 4.17 10.45 -12.72
C TRP A 96 5.08 9.68 -13.69
N GLY A 97 6.04 10.38 -14.30
CA GLY A 97 7.11 9.79 -15.11
C GLY A 97 6.66 9.26 -16.47
N ALA A 98 7.66 8.84 -17.23
CA ALA A 98 7.50 8.09 -18.47
C ALA A 98 8.63 7.07 -18.59
N PRO A 99 8.36 5.79 -18.94
CA PRO A 99 7.04 5.23 -19.25
C PRO A 99 6.11 5.12 -18.03
N HIS A 100 4.82 4.96 -18.29
CA HIS A 100 3.81 4.76 -17.24
C HIS A 100 4.23 3.66 -16.26
N GLY A 101 3.97 3.89 -14.96
CA GLY A 101 4.37 2.97 -13.89
C GLY A 101 5.81 3.14 -13.39
N ARG A 102 6.51 4.20 -13.81
CA ARG A 102 7.81 4.63 -13.25
C ARG A 102 7.68 6.04 -12.69
N TRP A 103 7.27 6.10 -11.46
CA TRP A 103 6.97 7.37 -10.79
C TRP A 103 8.24 7.98 -10.22
N LEU A 104 8.34 9.31 -10.32
CA LEU A 104 9.47 10.07 -9.80
C LEU A 104 9.07 10.68 -8.46
N THR A 105 9.82 10.36 -7.42
CA THR A 105 9.56 10.81 -6.06
C THR A 105 10.66 11.73 -5.56
N ASN A 106 10.30 12.68 -4.71
CA ASN A 106 11.27 13.43 -3.93
C ASN A 106 11.86 12.57 -2.81
N PHE A 107 10.97 11.84 -2.14
CA PHE A 107 11.24 10.92 -1.04
C PHE A 107 9.96 10.16 -0.70
N SER A 108 10.09 9.14 0.12
CA SER A 108 8.97 8.59 0.88
C SER A 108 9.22 8.77 2.37
N SER A 109 8.19 8.94 3.16
CA SER A 109 8.32 9.22 4.59
C SER A 109 7.13 8.67 5.38
N VAL A 110 7.34 8.51 6.68
CA VAL A 110 6.31 8.06 7.61
C VAL A 110 5.64 9.28 8.24
N TYR A 111 4.34 9.23 8.37
CA TYR A 111 3.53 10.10 9.22
C TYR A 111 2.95 9.29 10.36
N THR A 112 2.88 9.87 11.56
CA THR A 112 2.35 9.21 12.74
C THR A 112 1.25 10.01 13.41
N SER A 113 0.32 9.28 14.04
CA SER A 113 -0.73 9.83 14.90
C SER A 113 -0.73 9.10 16.25
N ASN A 114 -0.93 9.85 17.33
CA ASN A 114 -1.05 9.33 18.69
C ASN A 114 -2.42 9.67 19.31
N ASP A 115 -3.37 10.14 18.52
CA ASP A 115 -4.70 10.60 18.92
C ASP A 115 -5.83 9.91 18.14
N ASP A 116 -5.65 8.63 17.84
CA ASP A 116 -6.58 7.81 17.07
C ASP A 116 -6.84 8.34 15.65
N GLY A 117 -5.80 8.82 15.00
CA GLY A 117 -5.81 9.23 13.61
C GLY A 117 -6.38 10.63 13.35
N ARG A 118 -6.54 11.48 14.39
CA ARG A 118 -7.11 12.84 14.22
C ARG A 118 -6.09 13.83 13.69
N THR A 119 -4.84 13.75 14.18
CA THR A 119 -3.73 14.59 13.71
C THR A 119 -2.55 13.72 13.31
N TRP A 120 -1.82 14.17 12.29
CA TRP A 120 -0.71 13.43 11.72
C TRP A 120 0.51 14.32 11.59
N GLU A 121 1.66 13.78 11.96
CA GLU A 121 2.94 14.48 11.93
C GLU A 121 3.94 13.68 11.10
N ARG A 122 4.63 14.34 10.17
CA ARG A 122 5.72 13.74 9.42
C ARG A 122 6.89 13.43 10.34
N ARG A 123 7.48 12.26 10.18
CA ARG A 123 8.68 11.81 10.90
C ARG A 123 9.87 11.90 9.94
N GLU A 124 10.61 13.01 10.02
CA GLU A 124 11.75 13.27 9.13
C GLU A 124 12.87 12.24 9.33
N GLU A 125 13.00 11.70 10.54
CA GLU A 125 13.93 10.64 10.91
C GLU A 125 13.65 9.30 10.19
N VAL A 126 12.45 9.12 9.61
CA VAL A 126 12.08 7.97 8.80
C VAL A 126 11.76 8.44 7.39
N THR A 127 12.81 8.64 6.62
CA THR A 127 12.73 9.12 5.23
C THR A 127 13.54 8.21 4.32
N PHE A 128 12.93 7.78 3.23
CA PHE A 128 13.51 6.94 2.20
C PHE A 128 13.84 7.78 0.97
N SER A 129 15.01 7.57 0.38
CA SER A 129 15.44 8.28 -0.82
C SER A 129 14.61 7.86 -2.05
N PRO A 130 14.64 8.63 -3.15
CA PRO A 130 13.96 8.25 -4.40
C PRO A 130 14.40 6.89 -4.96
N ASP A 131 15.64 6.48 -4.69
CA ASP A 131 16.21 5.22 -5.18
C ASP A 131 16.01 4.06 -4.20
N SER A 132 15.36 4.30 -3.06
CA SER A 132 15.11 3.26 -2.06
C SER A 132 14.15 2.20 -2.59
N HIS A 133 14.48 0.92 -2.29
CA HIS A 133 13.57 -0.22 -2.50
C HIS A 133 12.41 -0.24 -1.50
N PHE A 134 12.30 0.76 -0.65
CA PHE A 134 11.20 0.92 0.30
C PHE A 134 10.48 2.26 0.13
N SER A 135 10.49 2.79 -1.11
CA SER A 135 9.71 3.98 -1.47
C SER A 135 8.21 3.71 -1.45
N GLN A 136 7.80 2.51 -1.84
CA GLN A 136 6.44 2.01 -1.82
C GLN A 136 6.43 0.71 -1.01
N VAL A 137 5.55 0.60 -0.01
CA VAL A 137 5.61 -0.52 0.94
C VAL A 137 4.26 -1.15 1.22
N ALA A 138 4.29 -2.41 1.66
CA ALA A 138 3.20 -3.09 2.35
C ALA A 138 3.67 -3.49 3.75
N TYR A 139 2.96 -3.03 4.78
CA TYR A 139 3.22 -3.40 6.16
C TYR A 139 2.35 -4.57 6.60
N ALA A 140 2.91 -5.46 7.41
CA ALA A 140 2.15 -6.44 8.18
C ALA A 140 2.80 -6.66 9.54
N LYS A 141 2.00 -7.10 10.52
CA LYS A 141 2.47 -7.26 11.90
C LYS A 141 2.25 -8.69 12.39
N ARG A 142 3.28 -9.23 13.05
CA ARG A 142 3.20 -10.51 13.75
C ARG A 142 4.24 -10.58 14.86
N ASP A 143 3.85 -11.09 16.02
CA ASP A 143 4.72 -11.41 17.16
C ASP A 143 5.63 -10.22 17.60
N GLY A 144 5.06 -8.99 17.59
CA GLY A 144 5.77 -7.76 18.00
C GLY A 144 6.69 -7.18 16.91
N TRP A 145 6.81 -7.83 15.76
CA TRP A 145 7.52 -7.34 14.60
C TRP A 145 6.57 -6.71 13.58
N ILE A 146 7.01 -5.62 12.99
CA ILE A 146 6.45 -5.08 11.75
C ILE A 146 7.36 -5.53 10.62
N TYR A 147 6.78 -6.23 9.64
CA TYR A 147 7.41 -6.59 8.40
C TYR A 147 7.04 -5.57 7.33
N MET A 148 8.00 -5.19 6.52
CA MET A 148 7.87 -4.21 5.46
C MET A 148 8.34 -4.85 4.16
N LEU A 149 7.40 -5.18 3.27
CA LEU A 149 7.70 -5.56 1.89
C LEU A 149 7.74 -4.27 1.08
N GLY A 150 8.85 -4.01 0.40
CA GLY A 150 9.07 -2.74 -0.30
C GLY A 150 9.48 -2.92 -1.75
N THR A 151 9.18 -1.90 -2.56
CA THR A 151 9.63 -1.74 -3.94
C THR A 151 10.09 -0.29 -4.17
N GLN A 152 10.81 -0.03 -5.24
CA GLN A 152 10.93 1.34 -5.74
C GLN A 152 9.55 1.90 -6.09
N ALA A 153 9.48 3.23 -6.19
CA ALA A 153 8.25 3.90 -6.62
C ALA A 153 7.86 3.45 -8.03
N GLY A 154 6.67 2.90 -8.18
CA GLY A 154 6.16 2.43 -9.45
C GLY A 154 5.77 0.96 -9.47
N ARG A 155 5.83 0.36 -10.67
CA ARG A 155 5.30 -0.98 -10.95
C ARG A 155 6.30 -1.92 -11.61
N GLY A 156 7.59 -1.59 -11.60
CA GLY A 156 8.60 -2.31 -12.40
C GLY A 156 9.68 -3.02 -11.57
N ASP A 157 9.72 -2.84 -10.26
CA ASP A 157 10.78 -3.39 -9.43
C ASP A 157 10.44 -4.75 -8.82
N ALA A 158 11.46 -5.44 -8.33
CA ALA A 158 11.32 -6.61 -7.46
C ALA A 158 10.87 -6.18 -6.05
N ALA A 159 10.39 -7.12 -5.24
CA ALA A 159 10.07 -6.83 -3.85
C ALA A 159 11.22 -7.25 -2.92
N TYR A 160 11.48 -6.39 -1.95
CA TYR A 160 12.50 -6.53 -0.90
C TYR A 160 11.84 -6.63 0.47
N LEU A 161 12.54 -7.18 1.44
CA LEU A 161 11.98 -7.42 2.76
C LEU A 161 12.83 -6.75 3.85
N ALA A 162 12.16 -5.98 4.70
CA ALA A 162 12.71 -5.47 5.94
C ALA A 162 11.77 -5.78 7.11
N ARG A 163 12.28 -5.64 8.34
CA ARG A 163 11.50 -5.73 9.57
C ARG A 163 12.07 -4.85 10.66
N PHE A 164 11.23 -4.50 11.60
CA PHE A 164 11.62 -3.80 12.83
C PHE A 164 10.64 -4.11 13.95
N LEU A 165 11.06 -3.97 15.20
CA LEU A 165 10.15 -4.11 16.33
C LEU A 165 9.19 -2.91 16.39
N GLU A 166 7.96 -3.09 16.85
CA GLU A 166 6.97 -2.01 16.95
C GLU A 166 7.49 -0.77 17.68
N LYS A 167 8.32 -0.97 18.71
CA LYS A 167 8.95 0.12 19.48
C LYS A 167 10.01 0.91 18.71
N ASP A 168 10.56 0.32 17.66
CA ASP A 168 11.66 0.88 16.86
C ASP A 168 11.14 1.53 15.55
N LEU A 169 9.82 1.78 15.45
CA LEU A 169 9.17 2.39 14.28
C LEU A 169 9.91 3.64 13.77
N LEU A 170 10.44 4.46 14.66
CA LEU A 170 11.10 5.72 14.34
C LEU A 170 12.65 5.64 14.37
N ASP A 171 13.22 4.46 14.49
CA ASP A 171 14.66 4.24 14.49
C ASP A 171 15.09 3.38 13.28
N MET A 172 15.35 4.01 12.13
CA MET A 172 15.80 3.29 10.93
C MET A 172 17.12 2.52 11.12
N LYS A 173 17.94 2.89 12.11
CA LYS A 173 19.15 2.13 12.44
C LYS A 173 18.85 0.78 13.09
N ALA A 174 17.64 0.62 13.62
CA ALA A 174 17.15 -0.65 14.17
C ALA A 174 16.47 -1.53 13.12
N TYR A 175 16.19 -0.99 11.93
CA TYR A 175 15.59 -1.78 10.85
C TYR A 175 16.54 -2.87 10.39
N GLU A 176 16.01 -4.05 10.13
CA GLU A 176 16.73 -5.21 9.63
C GLU A 176 16.26 -5.52 8.22
N TYR A 177 17.20 -5.68 7.31
CA TYR A 177 16.98 -5.92 5.88
C TYR A 177 17.40 -7.34 5.52
N TRP A 178 16.56 -8.07 4.80
CA TRP A 178 16.86 -9.45 4.44
C TRP A 178 17.90 -9.52 3.33
N ASN A 179 18.97 -10.26 3.59
CA ASN A 179 19.97 -10.62 2.58
C ASN A 179 19.88 -12.12 2.27
N GLY A 180 19.41 -12.46 1.06
CA GLY A 180 19.21 -13.83 0.63
C GLY A 180 20.50 -14.57 0.28
N GLU A 181 21.61 -13.87 0.04
CA GLU A 181 22.91 -14.46 -0.23
C GLU A 181 23.54 -15.03 1.06
N SER A 182 23.58 -14.21 2.11
CA SER A 182 24.04 -14.64 3.44
C SER A 182 22.98 -15.39 4.23
N LYS A 183 21.68 -15.28 3.85
CA LYS A 183 20.52 -15.77 4.58
C LYS A 183 20.39 -15.17 5.99
N GLU A 184 20.72 -13.89 6.11
CA GLU A 184 20.74 -13.16 7.36
C GLU A 184 19.97 -11.86 7.27
N TRP A 185 19.54 -11.37 8.45
CA TRP A 185 18.99 -10.05 8.62
C TRP A 185 20.11 -9.05 8.91
N ILE A 186 20.30 -8.08 8.02
CA ILE A 186 21.36 -7.06 8.14
C ILE A 186 20.78 -5.79 8.72
N ARG A 187 21.23 -5.42 9.92
CA ARG A 187 20.73 -4.27 10.65
C ARG A 187 21.26 -2.94 10.09
N GLY A 188 20.37 -1.97 9.90
CA GLY A 188 20.69 -0.58 9.56
C GLY A 188 21.32 -0.36 8.19
N ASN A 189 21.29 -1.36 7.32
CA ASN A 189 21.91 -1.28 5.99
C ASN A 189 20.94 -1.75 4.89
N GLU A 190 20.15 -0.81 4.36
CA GLU A 190 19.22 -1.08 3.27
C GLU A 190 19.90 -1.64 2.01
N ALA A 191 21.09 -1.13 1.69
CA ALA A 191 21.82 -1.55 0.49
C ALA A 191 22.24 -3.05 0.49
N ALA A 192 22.17 -3.71 1.65
CA ALA A 192 22.40 -5.15 1.77
C ALA A 192 21.15 -5.99 1.45
N ALA A 193 19.99 -5.37 1.28
CA ALA A 193 18.76 -6.10 0.95
C ALA A 193 18.87 -6.77 -0.42
N THR A 194 18.36 -7.99 -0.52
CA THR A 194 18.21 -8.69 -1.80
C THR A 194 16.73 -8.99 -2.07
N PRO A 195 16.33 -9.14 -3.34
CA PRO A 195 14.95 -9.44 -3.68
C PRO A 195 14.45 -10.73 -3.03
N VAL A 196 13.22 -10.70 -2.50
CA VAL A 196 12.51 -11.88 -1.99
C VAL A 196 11.41 -12.34 -2.95
N LEU A 197 10.97 -11.46 -3.86
CA LEU A 197 10.02 -11.79 -4.92
C LEU A 197 10.46 -11.10 -6.21
N ARG A 198 10.49 -11.87 -7.30
CA ARG A 198 10.82 -11.34 -8.64
C ARG A 198 9.77 -10.28 -9.06
N GLY A 199 10.25 -9.19 -9.62
CA GLY A 199 9.38 -8.18 -10.24
C GLY A 199 8.73 -8.65 -11.56
N PRO A 200 7.82 -7.83 -12.07
CA PRO A 200 7.38 -6.53 -11.57
C PRO A 200 6.35 -6.66 -10.43
N VAL A 201 6.56 -5.92 -9.36
CA VAL A 201 5.65 -5.82 -8.22
C VAL A 201 5.26 -4.35 -8.07
N GLY A 202 3.98 -4.05 -8.25
CA GLY A 202 3.42 -2.73 -8.01
C GLY A 202 2.84 -2.59 -6.61
N GLU A 203 1.76 -1.80 -6.50
CA GLU A 203 1.06 -1.58 -5.23
C GLU A 203 0.68 -2.91 -4.59
N ALA A 204 1.08 -3.09 -3.35
CA ALA A 204 0.99 -4.37 -2.66
C ALA A 204 0.27 -4.27 -1.32
N SER A 205 -0.29 -5.38 -0.88
CA SER A 205 -0.86 -5.55 0.45
C SER A 205 -0.47 -6.90 1.04
N LEU A 206 -0.07 -6.89 2.29
CA LEU A 206 0.47 -8.05 3.00
C LEU A 206 -0.32 -8.31 4.28
N ILE A 207 -0.68 -9.57 4.54
CA ILE A 207 -1.33 -9.98 5.78
C ILE A 207 -0.82 -11.34 6.25
N TRP A 208 -0.74 -11.54 7.57
CA TRP A 208 -0.68 -12.88 8.15
C TRP A 208 -2.09 -13.42 8.30
N HIS A 209 -2.42 -14.47 7.55
CA HIS A 209 -3.73 -15.11 7.61
C HIS A 209 -3.74 -16.21 8.66
N LYS A 210 -4.48 -16.00 9.75
CA LYS A 210 -4.46 -16.88 10.95
C LYS A 210 -4.97 -18.27 10.66
N LYS A 211 -6.08 -18.42 9.92
CA LYS A 211 -6.70 -19.71 9.61
C LYS A 211 -5.79 -20.59 8.76
N PHE A 212 -5.09 -20.01 7.79
CA PHE A 212 -4.22 -20.75 6.89
C PHE A 212 -2.76 -20.80 7.34
N GLU A 213 -2.43 -20.09 8.43
CA GLU A 213 -1.05 -19.96 8.96
C GLU A 213 -0.05 -19.63 7.85
N ARG A 214 -0.41 -18.60 7.04
CA ARG A 214 0.35 -18.14 5.89
C ARG A 214 0.35 -16.62 5.81
N TRP A 215 1.43 -16.10 5.29
CA TRP A 215 1.44 -14.78 4.71
C TRP A 215 0.73 -14.83 3.37
N ILE A 216 -0.14 -13.87 3.11
CA ILE A 216 -0.80 -13.64 1.83
C ILE A 216 -0.36 -12.26 1.36
N LEU A 217 0.17 -12.22 0.15
CA LEU A 217 0.53 -11.00 -0.57
C LEU A 217 -0.38 -10.87 -1.77
N THR A 218 -1.00 -9.70 -1.93
CA THR A 218 -1.62 -9.27 -3.18
C THR A 218 -0.82 -8.11 -3.75
N TYR A 219 -0.66 -8.04 -5.07
CA TYR A 219 0.07 -6.95 -5.70
C TYR A 219 -0.41 -6.69 -7.12
N ASN A 220 -0.24 -5.45 -7.53
CA ASN A 220 -0.49 -5.05 -8.90
C ASN A 220 0.63 -5.51 -9.83
N TYR A 221 0.27 -6.09 -10.97
CA TYR A 221 1.19 -6.64 -11.95
C TYR A 221 0.95 -6.01 -13.33
N ASP A 222 2.02 -5.42 -13.87
CA ASP A 222 2.02 -4.85 -15.22
C ASP A 222 2.95 -5.68 -16.13
N PRO A 223 2.40 -6.45 -17.10
CA PRO A 223 3.21 -7.28 -17.98
C PRO A 223 4.16 -6.48 -18.89
N ASN A 224 3.93 -5.17 -19.07
CA ASN A 224 4.83 -4.34 -19.87
C ASN A 224 6.18 -4.08 -19.20
N HIS A 225 6.29 -4.37 -17.92
CA HIS A 225 7.54 -4.31 -17.14
C HIS A 225 8.19 -5.68 -16.94
N ASP A 226 7.68 -6.74 -17.55
CA ASP A 226 8.19 -8.11 -17.40
C ASP A 226 8.72 -8.65 -18.72
N GLU A 227 9.99 -9.06 -18.76
CA GLU A 227 10.61 -9.68 -19.95
C GLU A 227 10.02 -11.06 -20.26
N THR A 228 9.53 -11.76 -19.21
CA THR A 228 8.90 -13.08 -19.32
C THR A 228 7.55 -13.07 -18.61
N PRO A 229 6.52 -12.46 -19.24
CA PRO A 229 5.27 -12.17 -18.55
C PRO A 229 4.54 -13.41 -18.01
N LEU A 230 4.13 -13.35 -16.73
CA LEU A 230 3.31 -14.37 -16.08
C LEU A 230 1.88 -14.41 -16.66
N THR A 231 1.38 -13.26 -17.07
CA THR A 231 0.11 -13.11 -17.82
C THR A 231 0.28 -12.02 -18.88
N LYS A 232 -0.53 -12.06 -19.93
CA LYS A 232 -0.48 -11.09 -21.04
C LYS A 232 -1.14 -9.75 -20.71
N ARG A 233 -1.73 -9.61 -19.52
CA ARG A 233 -2.59 -8.49 -19.16
C ARG A 233 -2.25 -7.96 -17.78
N HIS A 234 -2.58 -6.69 -17.57
CA HIS A 234 -2.58 -6.14 -16.23
C HIS A 234 -3.47 -6.97 -15.31
N ALA A 235 -2.96 -7.30 -14.14
CA ALA A 235 -3.63 -8.15 -13.19
C ALA A 235 -3.30 -7.74 -11.75
N ILE A 236 -4.15 -8.16 -10.84
CA ILE A 236 -3.78 -8.31 -9.44
C ILE A 236 -3.40 -9.78 -9.26
N LEU A 237 -2.17 -10.00 -8.85
CA LEU A 237 -1.68 -11.32 -8.50
C LEU A 237 -1.70 -11.51 -6.99
N TYR A 238 -1.71 -12.76 -6.56
CA TYR A 238 -1.45 -13.14 -5.19
C TYR A 238 -0.45 -14.28 -5.10
N CYS A 239 0.28 -14.33 -4.01
CA CYS A 239 1.12 -15.45 -3.62
C CYS A 239 1.11 -15.63 -2.11
N THR A 240 1.56 -16.78 -1.64
CA THR A 240 1.59 -17.13 -0.22
C THR A 240 2.99 -17.54 0.22
N SER A 241 3.30 -17.31 1.50
CA SER A 241 4.57 -17.70 2.11
C SER A 241 4.39 -18.14 3.55
N LYS A 242 5.30 -18.98 4.04
CA LYS A 242 5.41 -19.31 5.48
C LYS A 242 6.37 -18.38 6.22
N ASP A 243 7.34 -17.80 5.50
CA ASP A 243 8.52 -17.12 6.07
C ASP A 243 8.81 -15.74 5.47
N LEU A 244 8.00 -15.26 4.50
CA LEU A 244 8.18 -14.02 3.74
C LEU A 244 9.37 -14.03 2.76
N VAL A 245 10.13 -15.09 2.72
CA VAL A 245 11.32 -15.24 1.86
C VAL A 245 11.05 -16.18 0.70
N GLN A 246 10.38 -17.30 0.98
CA GLN A 246 9.99 -18.27 -0.04
C GLN A 246 8.50 -18.12 -0.35
N TRP A 247 8.20 -17.73 -1.57
CA TRP A 247 6.86 -17.50 -2.06
C TRP A 247 6.38 -18.63 -2.98
N SER A 248 5.09 -18.92 -2.92
CA SER A 248 4.46 -19.76 -3.94
C SER A 248 4.53 -19.09 -5.30
N GLU A 249 4.34 -19.86 -6.38
CA GLU A 249 4.12 -19.29 -7.70
C GLU A 249 2.93 -18.31 -7.64
N PRO A 250 3.08 -17.10 -8.23
CA PRO A 250 2.00 -16.13 -8.27
C PRO A 250 0.82 -16.65 -9.09
N LYS A 251 -0.39 -16.39 -8.58
CA LYS A 251 -1.65 -16.72 -9.25
C LYS A 251 -2.47 -15.46 -9.50
N VAL A 252 -3.26 -15.47 -10.55
CA VAL A 252 -4.16 -14.35 -10.90
C VAL A 252 -5.33 -14.31 -9.92
N LEU A 253 -5.51 -13.16 -9.25
CA LEU A 253 -6.67 -12.87 -8.41
C LEU A 253 -7.75 -12.12 -9.19
N ALA A 254 -7.34 -11.13 -9.99
CA ALA A 254 -8.22 -10.35 -10.86
C ALA A 254 -7.48 -9.90 -12.12
N GLU A 255 -8.17 -9.82 -13.25
CA GLU A 255 -7.60 -9.45 -14.55
C GLU A 255 -8.33 -8.28 -15.21
N ALA A 256 -7.60 -7.53 -16.04
CA ALA A 256 -8.08 -6.35 -16.74
C ALA A 256 -9.21 -6.63 -17.74
N ASP A 257 -9.40 -7.87 -18.18
CA ASP A 257 -10.53 -8.25 -19.06
C ASP A 257 -11.88 -8.11 -18.36
N ARG A 258 -11.91 -8.50 -17.11
CA ARG A 258 -13.12 -8.40 -16.28
C ARG A 258 -13.20 -7.06 -15.57
N TYR A 259 -12.05 -6.50 -15.21
CA TYR A 259 -11.94 -5.26 -14.43
C TYR A 259 -10.99 -4.29 -15.14
N PRO A 260 -11.47 -3.54 -16.15
CA PRO A 260 -10.61 -2.66 -16.95
C PRO A 260 -9.83 -1.65 -16.12
N ALA A 261 -8.52 -1.59 -16.38
CA ALA A 261 -7.59 -0.69 -15.68
C ALA A 261 -7.62 -0.81 -14.15
N LEU A 262 -7.71 -2.06 -13.66
CA LEU A 262 -7.62 -2.37 -12.22
C LEU A 262 -6.23 -2.05 -11.66
N TYR A 263 -6.18 -1.69 -10.38
CA TYR A 263 -4.94 -1.48 -9.63
C TYR A 263 -5.21 -1.47 -8.11
N CYS A 264 -4.16 -1.51 -7.27
CA CYS A 264 -4.22 -1.40 -5.81
C CYS A 264 -5.18 -2.41 -5.16
N ALA A 265 -4.70 -3.59 -4.79
CA ALA A 265 -5.51 -4.56 -4.04
C ALA A 265 -5.08 -4.59 -2.58
N TYR A 266 -5.83 -3.91 -1.71
CA TYR A 266 -5.55 -3.86 -0.27
C TYR A 266 -6.46 -4.82 0.49
N ILE A 267 -5.85 -5.82 1.14
CA ILE A 267 -6.56 -6.85 1.93
C ILE A 267 -7.18 -6.20 3.16
N HIS A 268 -8.44 -6.54 3.46
CA HIS A 268 -9.14 -6.02 4.62
C HIS A 268 -8.56 -6.59 5.92
N PRO A 269 -8.03 -5.77 6.85
CA PRO A 269 -7.21 -6.25 7.96
C PRO A 269 -7.98 -7.02 9.04
N LEU A 270 -9.32 -6.88 9.12
CA LEU A 270 -10.15 -7.58 10.09
C LEU A 270 -10.66 -8.94 9.58
N LYS A 271 -10.30 -9.34 8.36
CA LYS A 271 -10.72 -10.59 7.72
C LYS A 271 -9.56 -11.59 7.56
N ASP A 272 -8.69 -11.62 8.56
CA ASP A 272 -7.48 -12.45 8.57
C ASP A 272 -7.70 -13.90 9.03
N ASN A 273 -8.95 -14.32 9.25
CA ASN A 273 -9.33 -15.65 9.73
C ASN A 273 -10.50 -16.28 8.97
N ASP A 274 -10.94 -15.68 7.87
CA ASP A 274 -12.07 -16.16 7.06
C ASP A 274 -11.62 -17.16 5.97
N ASP A 275 -12.58 -17.85 5.35
CA ASP A 275 -12.36 -18.66 4.14
C ASP A 275 -12.34 -17.82 2.87
N GLN A 276 -12.62 -16.55 3.00
CA GLN A 276 -12.69 -15.59 1.92
C GLN A 276 -11.65 -14.49 2.11
N LEU A 277 -10.99 -14.12 1.01
CA LEU A 277 -10.12 -12.95 0.95
C LEU A 277 -10.96 -11.73 0.58
N TRP A 278 -11.15 -10.84 1.54
CA TRP A 278 -11.79 -9.55 1.34
C TRP A 278 -10.72 -8.49 1.08
N PHE A 279 -10.88 -7.72 0.00
CA PHE A 279 -9.93 -6.68 -0.37
C PHE A 279 -10.61 -5.53 -1.09
N ILE A 280 -9.97 -4.38 -1.08
CA ILE A 280 -10.40 -3.20 -1.83
C ILE A 280 -9.50 -3.07 -3.05
N MET A 281 -10.09 -2.91 -4.22
CA MET A 281 -9.42 -2.74 -5.49
C MET A 281 -9.90 -1.46 -6.16
N SER A 282 -9.01 -0.75 -6.81
CA SER A 282 -9.36 0.45 -7.60
C SER A 282 -9.45 0.14 -9.09
N MET A 283 -10.25 0.91 -9.80
CA MET A 283 -10.26 0.94 -11.27
C MET A 283 -10.13 2.38 -11.76
N TRP A 284 -9.22 2.59 -12.70
CA TRP A 284 -8.94 3.91 -13.27
C TRP A 284 -10.11 4.48 -14.08
N GLY A 285 -10.82 3.64 -14.85
CA GLY A 285 -11.93 4.08 -15.68
C GLY A 285 -13.03 4.80 -14.88
N PRO A 286 -13.68 4.17 -13.88
CA PRO A 286 -14.65 4.84 -13.01
C PRO A 286 -13.98 5.73 -11.95
N TYR A 287 -12.65 5.65 -11.80
CA TYR A 287 -11.87 6.35 -10.78
C TYR A 287 -12.45 6.16 -9.37
N ASN A 288 -12.62 4.91 -8.99
CA ASN A 288 -13.25 4.54 -7.73
C ASN A 288 -12.67 3.26 -7.14
N ALA A 289 -12.93 3.04 -5.86
CA ALA A 289 -12.54 1.85 -5.12
C ALA A 289 -13.74 0.91 -4.94
N PHE A 290 -13.49 -0.40 -5.04
CA PHE A 290 -14.51 -1.44 -5.01
C PHE A 290 -14.15 -2.49 -3.96
N LEU A 291 -15.12 -2.86 -3.12
CA LEU A 291 -14.97 -4.01 -2.24
C LEU A 291 -15.09 -5.30 -3.07
N MET A 292 -14.12 -6.17 -2.89
CA MET A 292 -13.99 -7.43 -3.60
C MET A 292 -13.93 -8.60 -2.62
N CYS A 293 -14.36 -9.76 -3.07
CA CYS A 293 -14.29 -11.01 -2.32
C CYS A 293 -13.85 -12.15 -3.22
N ALA A 294 -12.93 -12.99 -2.72
CA ALA A 294 -12.50 -14.21 -3.40
C ALA A 294 -12.48 -15.39 -2.43
N ASP A 295 -13.00 -16.54 -2.87
CA ASP A 295 -12.93 -17.76 -2.09
C ASP A 295 -11.50 -18.30 -2.05
N MET A 296 -11.01 -18.60 -0.86
CA MET A 296 -9.68 -19.18 -0.66
C MET A 296 -9.76 -20.67 -0.42
N LYS A 297 -8.86 -21.43 -1.07
CA LYS A 297 -8.68 -22.86 -0.82
C LYS A 297 -7.20 -23.12 -0.58
N LEU A 298 -6.89 -23.87 0.49
CA LEU A 298 -5.57 -24.48 0.63
C LEU A 298 -5.41 -25.58 -0.41
N GLU A 299 -4.36 -25.51 -1.19
CA GLU A 299 -3.86 -26.64 -1.98
C GLU A 299 -2.81 -27.41 -1.20
#